data_50cace700fd9bc99fe5cc211f953aac6
#
_entry.id   50cace700fd9bc99fe5cc211f953aac6
#
_cell.length_a   1.000
_cell.length_b   1.000
_cell.length_c   1.000
_cell.angle_alpha   90.00
_cell.angle_beta   90.00
_cell.angle_gamma   90.00
#
_symmetry.space_group_name_H-M   'P 1'
#
loop_
_entity.id
_entity.type
_entity.pdbx_description
1 polymer ?
#
loop_
_entity_poly.entity_id
_entity_poly.type
_entity_poly.pdbx_seq_one_letter_code
_entity_poly.pdbx_strand_id
1 'polypeptide(L)'
;MNDRPHVGHAYATLAADVLARYHRLLGFEVYFLTGTDENAEKNVEAAHKNNEVDIQDYVDRMSAVWQETWKELDISNDDFIRTTESRHRVGVEKFWRAVENKGDIYKGTYEGL
;
A
#
# COMPACT_ATOMS: atom_id res chain seq x y z
N MET A 1 1.47 5.77 -4.61
CA MET A 1 1.40 6.85 -3.58
C MET A 1 2.12 8.07 -4.10
N ASN A 2 1.40 8.92 -4.78
CA ASN A 2 1.96 10.07 -5.50
C ASN A 2 1.77 11.42 -4.77
N ASP A 3 1.14 11.41 -3.58
CA ASP A 3 0.87 12.60 -2.78
C ASP A 3 0.61 12.25 -1.30
N ARG A 4 0.47 13.29 -0.47
CA ARG A 4 0.10 13.14 0.94
C ARG A 4 -1.28 12.53 1.11
N PRO A 5 -1.57 11.86 2.26
CA PRO A 5 -2.91 11.40 2.57
C PRO A 5 -3.91 12.57 2.52
N HIS A 6 -5.09 12.30 2.02
CA HIS A 6 -6.21 13.25 2.04
C HIS A 6 -7.44 12.60 2.71
N VAL A 7 -8.50 13.38 2.93
CA VAL A 7 -9.70 12.95 3.64
C VAL A 7 -10.33 11.66 3.07
N GLY A 8 -10.24 11.42 1.76
CA GLY A 8 -10.75 10.19 1.15
C GLY A 8 -9.97 8.94 1.60
N HIS A 9 -8.64 9.04 1.72
CA HIS A 9 -7.82 7.96 2.26
C HIS A 9 -8.11 7.74 3.75
N ALA A 10 -8.20 8.82 4.53
CA ALA A 10 -8.54 8.75 5.95
C ALA A 10 -9.91 8.08 6.16
N TYR A 11 -10.92 8.43 5.36
CA TYR A 11 -12.26 7.86 5.46
C TYR A 11 -12.26 6.33 5.30
N ALA A 12 -11.61 5.82 4.26
CA ALA A 12 -11.54 4.38 4.01
C ALA A 12 -10.77 3.64 5.13
N THR A 13 -9.66 4.21 5.59
CA THR A 13 -8.82 3.60 6.63
C THR A 13 -9.52 3.64 8.00
N LEU A 14 -10.20 4.75 8.35
CA LEU A 14 -11.00 4.85 9.56
C LEU A 14 -12.17 3.85 9.57
N ALA A 15 -12.86 3.66 8.44
CA ALA A 15 -13.91 2.66 8.35
C ALA A 15 -13.38 1.24 8.60
N ALA A 16 -12.22 0.90 8.05
CA ALA A 16 -11.56 -0.37 8.31
C ALA A 16 -11.10 -0.49 9.77
N ASP A 17 -10.58 0.58 10.38
CA ASP A 17 -10.17 0.62 11.77
C ASP A 17 -11.36 0.39 12.73
N VAL A 18 -12.50 1.02 12.47
CA VAL A 18 -13.73 0.80 13.24
C VAL A 18 -14.13 -0.68 13.20
N LEU A 19 -14.09 -1.31 12.03
CA LEU A 19 -14.40 -2.74 11.88
C LEU A 19 -13.38 -3.61 12.63
N ALA A 20 -12.09 -3.30 12.53
CA ALA A 20 -11.04 -4.02 13.23
C ALA A 20 -11.23 -3.95 14.76
N ARG A 21 -11.45 -2.75 15.29
CA ARG A 21 -11.74 -2.53 16.72
C ARG A 21 -13.02 -3.24 17.17
N TYR A 22 -14.08 -3.16 16.37
CA TYR A 22 -15.33 -3.85 16.67
C TYR A 22 -15.15 -5.36 16.78
N HIS A 23 -14.47 -5.98 15.82
CA HIS A 23 -14.23 -7.43 15.86
C HIS A 23 -13.31 -7.83 17.02
N ARG A 24 -12.30 -7.03 17.35
CA ARG A 24 -11.47 -7.25 18.56
C ARG A 24 -12.31 -7.21 19.84
N LEU A 25 -13.25 -6.26 19.95
CA LEU A 25 -14.17 -6.19 21.09
C LEU A 25 -15.07 -7.42 21.20
N LEU A 26 -15.40 -8.08 20.10
CA LEU A 26 -16.14 -9.35 20.07
C LEU A 26 -15.27 -10.57 20.38
N GLY A 27 -13.97 -10.40 20.61
CA GLY A 27 -13.04 -11.47 20.94
C GLY A 27 -12.44 -12.20 19.74
N PHE A 28 -12.58 -11.64 18.53
CA PHE A 28 -11.92 -12.21 17.35
C PHE A 28 -10.44 -11.81 17.30
N GLU A 29 -9.60 -12.72 16.81
CA GLU A 29 -8.25 -12.37 16.36
C GLU A 29 -8.36 -11.57 15.07
N VAL A 30 -7.85 -10.34 15.08
CA VAL A 30 -7.90 -9.43 13.92
C VAL A 30 -6.49 -8.99 13.59
N TYR A 31 -6.10 -9.17 12.34
CA TYR A 31 -4.88 -8.59 11.77
C TYR A 31 -5.26 -7.48 10.78
N PHE A 32 -5.04 -6.25 11.17
CA PHE A 32 -5.37 -5.08 10.36
C PHE A 32 -4.11 -4.55 9.66
N LEU A 33 -4.02 -4.80 8.37
CA LEU A 33 -2.92 -4.37 7.53
C LEU A 33 -3.29 -3.09 6.79
N THR A 34 -2.40 -2.10 6.84
CA THR A 34 -2.40 -0.93 5.94
C THR A 34 -1.13 -0.92 5.11
N GLY A 35 -1.00 -0.01 4.16
CA GLY A 35 0.22 0.09 3.37
C GLY A 35 0.15 1.09 2.24
N THR A 36 1.25 1.15 1.49
CA THR A 36 1.41 2.04 0.34
C THR A 36 1.79 1.28 -0.93
N ASP A 37 1.12 1.59 -2.04
CA ASP A 37 1.54 1.18 -3.37
C ASP A 37 2.57 2.19 -3.91
N GLU A 38 3.79 1.73 -4.06
CA GLU A 38 4.95 2.55 -4.38
C GLU A 38 5.47 2.35 -5.81
N ASN A 39 5.00 1.33 -6.51
CA ASN A 39 5.48 0.97 -7.86
C ASN A 39 4.70 1.67 -9.00
N ALA A 40 3.85 2.63 -8.70
CA ALA A 40 3.08 3.33 -9.72
C ALA A 40 3.93 4.36 -10.49
N GLU A 41 3.76 4.44 -11.80
CA GLU A 41 4.39 5.44 -12.69
C GLU A 41 4.16 6.88 -12.20
N LYS A 42 3.00 7.14 -11.60
CA LYS A 42 2.66 8.42 -10.96
C LYS A 42 3.60 8.83 -9.84
N ASN A 43 4.29 7.89 -9.19
CA ASN A 43 5.28 8.21 -8.16
C ASN A 43 6.54 8.81 -8.79
N VAL A 44 6.92 8.33 -9.96
CA VAL A 44 8.03 8.86 -10.76
C VAL A 44 7.72 10.31 -11.19
N GLU A 45 6.51 10.54 -11.71
CA GLU A 45 6.07 11.89 -12.09
C GLU A 45 6.02 12.84 -10.89
N ALA A 46 5.54 12.36 -9.73
CA ALA A 46 5.47 13.16 -8.52
C ALA A 46 6.86 13.50 -7.98
N ALA A 47 7.81 12.56 -7.99
CA ALA A 47 9.19 12.81 -7.62
C ALA A 47 9.82 13.90 -8.52
N HIS A 48 9.65 13.78 -9.83
CA HIS A 48 10.15 14.80 -10.77
C HIS A 48 9.53 16.19 -10.55
N LYS A 49 8.23 16.28 -10.27
CA LYS A 49 7.56 17.57 -9.94
C LYS A 49 8.12 18.22 -8.68
N ASN A 50 8.59 17.43 -7.74
CA ASN A 50 9.18 17.91 -6.49
C ASN A 50 10.70 18.12 -6.59
N ASN A 51 11.30 18.06 -7.81
CA ASN A 51 12.73 18.15 -8.06
C ASN A 51 13.57 17.11 -7.30
N GLU A 52 12.98 15.95 -7.03
CA GLU A 52 13.68 14.84 -6.42
C GLU A 52 14.50 14.07 -7.46
N VAL A 53 15.74 13.83 -7.16
CA VAL A 53 16.68 13.12 -8.03
C VAL A 53 16.55 11.60 -7.82
N ASP A 54 16.23 11.18 -6.60
CA ASP A 54 16.04 9.77 -6.23
C ASP A 54 14.58 9.48 -5.90
N ILE A 55 13.99 8.58 -6.70
CA ILE A 55 12.60 8.15 -6.53
C ILE A 55 12.43 7.37 -5.24
N GLN A 56 13.45 6.61 -4.83
CA GLN A 56 13.40 5.82 -3.59
C GLN A 56 13.33 6.73 -2.37
N ASP A 57 14.14 7.79 -2.33
CA ASP A 57 14.11 8.79 -1.26
C ASP A 57 12.73 9.47 -1.18
N TYR A 58 12.11 9.75 -2.32
CA TYR A 58 10.77 10.33 -2.37
C TYR A 58 9.73 9.38 -1.78
N VAL A 59 9.69 8.11 -2.20
CA VAL A 59 8.67 7.15 -1.70
C VAL A 59 8.92 6.81 -0.23
N ASP A 60 10.17 6.77 0.23
CA ASP A 60 10.51 6.55 1.63
C ASP A 60 9.97 7.67 2.51
N ARG A 61 10.17 8.92 2.10
CA ARG A 61 9.66 10.09 2.82
C ARG A 61 8.12 10.14 2.80
N MET A 62 7.50 9.84 1.66
CA MET A 62 6.04 9.79 1.57
C MET A 62 5.45 8.68 2.43
N SER A 63 6.06 7.51 2.45
CA SER A 63 5.65 6.41 3.32
C SER A 63 5.69 6.81 4.80
N ALA A 64 6.74 7.52 5.22
CA ALA A 64 6.84 8.05 6.58
C ALA A 64 5.69 9.04 6.91
N VAL A 65 5.34 9.93 5.97
CA VAL A 65 4.20 10.85 6.13
C VAL A 65 2.88 10.10 6.30
N TRP A 66 2.66 9.03 5.52
CA TRP A 66 1.46 8.21 5.64
C TRP A 66 1.38 7.50 6.99
N GLN A 67 2.48 6.89 7.44
CA GLN A 67 2.54 6.22 8.74
C GLN A 67 2.29 7.20 9.89
N GLU A 68 2.89 8.39 9.86
CA GLU A 68 2.66 9.41 10.88
C GLU A 68 1.20 9.91 10.87
N THR A 69 0.60 10.08 9.68
CA THR A 69 -0.82 10.45 9.58
C THR A 69 -1.73 9.40 10.21
N TRP A 70 -1.46 8.09 9.99
CA TRP A 70 -2.24 7.02 10.62
C TRP A 70 -2.07 7.00 12.13
N LYS A 71 -0.89 7.30 12.60
CA LYS A 71 -0.59 7.42 14.03
C LYS A 71 -1.31 8.63 14.67
N GLU A 72 -1.32 9.79 14.00
CA GLU A 72 -2.07 10.98 14.45
C GLU A 72 -3.58 10.72 14.51
N LEU A 73 -4.12 9.89 13.62
CA LEU A 73 -5.52 9.47 13.59
C LEU A 73 -5.82 8.28 14.52
N ASP A 74 -4.85 7.83 15.31
CA ASP A 74 -4.97 6.67 16.21
C ASP A 74 -5.48 5.39 15.50
N ILE A 75 -5.04 5.17 14.25
CA ILE A 75 -5.36 3.95 13.49
C ILE A 75 -4.68 2.75 14.15
N SER A 76 -5.46 1.72 14.45
CA SER A 76 -5.02 0.53 15.19
C SER A 76 -4.47 -0.60 14.31
N ASN A 77 -3.81 -0.24 13.20
CA ASN A 77 -3.20 -1.23 12.31
C ASN A 77 -2.06 -1.99 12.99
N ASP A 78 -2.04 -3.30 12.75
CA ASP A 78 -1.00 -4.19 13.30
C ASP A 78 0.30 -4.11 12.49
N ASP A 79 0.19 -3.78 11.21
CA ASP A 79 1.34 -3.69 10.32
C ASP A 79 1.10 -2.66 9.20
N PHE A 80 2.21 -2.19 8.63
CA PHE A 80 2.22 -1.31 7.47
C PHE A 80 3.14 -1.89 6.40
N ILE A 81 2.58 -2.30 5.26
CA ILE A 81 3.31 -2.90 4.16
C ILE A 81 3.62 -1.88 3.06
N ARG A 82 4.82 -1.92 2.52
CA ARG A 82 5.23 -1.14 1.35
C ARG A 82 5.46 -2.09 0.18
N THR A 83 4.98 -1.76 -1.01
CA THR A 83 5.17 -2.64 -2.18
C THR A 83 6.62 -2.73 -2.65
N THR A 84 7.50 -1.83 -2.18
CA THR A 84 8.95 -1.88 -2.40
C THR A 84 9.71 -2.78 -1.43
N GLU A 85 9.08 -3.21 -0.33
CA GLU A 85 9.72 -4.10 0.64
C GLU A 85 9.99 -5.50 0.09
N SER A 86 11.12 -6.07 0.51
CA SER A 86 11.50 -7.43 0.12
C SER A 86 10.46 -8.49 0.54
N ARG A 87 9.84 -8.34 1.71
CA ARG A 87 8.79 -9.25 2.18
C ARG A 87 7.55 -9.23 1.28
N HIS A 88 7.17 -8.06 0.73
CA HIS A 88 6.08 -7.94 -0.24
C HIS A 88 6.46 -8.68 -1.54
N ARG A 89 7.67 -8.45 -2.06
CA ARG A 89 8.16 -9.11 -3.28
C ARG A 89 8.11 -10.63 -3.18
N VAL A 90 8.58 -11.19 -2.07
CA VAL A 90 8.52 -12.65 -1.83
C VAL A 90 7.08 -13.16 -1.88
N GLY A 91 6.14 -12.44 -1.28
CA GLY A 91 4.71 -12.79 -1.33
C GLY A 91 4.15 -12.75 -2.75
N VAL A 92 4.46 -11.70 -3.50
CA VAL A 92 4.03 -11.55 -4.92
C VAL A 92 4.60 -12.66 -5.79
N GLU A 93 5.90 -12.98 -5.68
CA GLU A 93 6.52 -14.04 -6.45
C GLU A 93 5.88 -15.41 -6.17
N LYS A 94 5.59 -15.70 -4.90
CA LYS A 94 4.91 -16.95 -4.51
C LYS A 94 3.51 -17.03 -5.11
N PHE A 95 2.75 -15.95 -5.04
CA PHE A 95 1.41 -15.87 -5.61
C PHE A 95 1.45 -15.99 -7.13
N TRP A 96 2.34 -15.25 -7.80
CA TRP A 96 2.54 -15.32 -9.25
C TRP A 96 2.79 -16.74 -9.73
N ARG A 97 3.76 -17.44 -9.11
CA ARG A 97 4.08 -18.82 -9.47
C ARG A 97 2.89 -19.77 -9.29
N ALA A 98 2.08 -19.56 -8.26
CA ALA A 98 0.89 -20.37 -8.03
C ALA A 98 -0.16 -20.19 -9.14
N VAL A 99 -0.37 -18.96 -9.60
CA VAL A 99 -1.31 -18.63 -10.68
C VAL A 99 -0.76 -19.09 -12.05
N GLU A 100 0.53 -18.90 -12.30
CA GLU A 100 1.22 -19.37 -13.51
C GLU A 100 1.14 -20.90 -13.66
N ASN A 101 1.37 -21.63 -12.57
CA ASN A 101 1.26 -23.09 -12.57
C ASN A 101 -0.16 -23.60 -12.85
N LYS A 102 -1.19 -22.77 -12.62
CA LYS A 102 -2.57 -23.08 -13.01
C LYS A 102 -2.88 -22.77 -14.47
N GLY A 103 -1.97 -22.09 -15.19
CA GLY A 103 -2.18 -21.68 -16.57
C GLY A 103 -3.06 -20.42 -16.73
N ASP A 104 -3.30 -19.68 -15.65
CA ASP A 104 -4.15 -18.48 -15.67
C ASP A 104 -3.39 -17.22 -16.15
N ILE A 105 -2.07 -17.34 -16.40
CA ILE A 105 -1.24 -16.25 -16.93
C ILE A 105 -0.94 -16.52 -18.41
N TYR A 106 -1.29 -15.57 -19.27
CA TYR A 106 -1.03 -15.63 -20.71
C TYR A 106 -0.59 -14.27 -21.25
N LYS A 107 0.13 -14.29 -22.38
CA LYS A 107 0.48 -13.07 -23.11
C LYS A 107 -0.72 -12.60 -23.92
N GLY A 108 -1.12 -11.36 -23.72
CA GLY A 108 -2.15 -10.68 -24.50
C GLY A 108 -1.60 -9.41 -25.14
N THR A 109 -2.33 -8.88 -26.13
CA THR A 109 -2.10 -7.54 -26.67
C THR A 109 -3.05 -6.58 -26.00
N TYR A 110 -2.52 -5.48 -25.48
CA TYR A 110 -3.31 -4.38 -24.93
C TYR A 110 -3.07 -3.12 -25.75
N GLU A 111 -4.13 -2.52 -26.24
CA GLU A 111 -4.11 -1.20 -26.87
C GLU A 111 -4.67 -0.22 -25.87
N GLY A 112 -3.78 0.60 -25.30
CA GLY A 112 -4.15 1.70 -24.41
C GLY A 112 -4.23 3.03 -25.18
N LEU A 113 -5.05 3.95 -24.68
CA LEU A 113 -5.06 5.34 -25.16
C LEU A 113 -3.93 6.11 -24.50
#